data_c50dcbac405889399a22adf2921b5d3f
#
_entry.id   c50dcbac405889399a22adf2921b5d3f
#
_cell.length_a   1.000
_cell.length_b   1.000
_cell.length_c   1.000
_cell.angle_alpha   90.00
_cell.angle_beta   90.00
_cell.angle_gamma   90.00
#
_symmetry.space_group_name_H-M   'P 1'
#
loop_
_entity.id
_entity.type
_entity.pdbx_description
1 polymer ?
#
loop_
_entity_poly.entity_id
_entity_poly.type
_entity_poly.pdbx_seq_one_letter_code
_entity_poly.pdbx_strand_id
1 'polypeptide(L)'
;MNKGLHAIECASRDEIVALQTERLQWTLHHVYANVPHYKAKFDAAGVHPDDFRSLADLARFPFTTKQDLRDNYPYGMFAVPREQVVRIHASSGTTGKPTVVGYTQKDIDTWADLIARSIYASGGRPGDIVHVAYGYGLFTGGLGAHYGAEKLGCTVIPMSGGQTEKQVQLICDLKPNI
;
A
#
# COMPACT_ATOMS: atom_id res chain seq x y z
N MET A 1 5.71 -0.84 -28.81
CA MET A 1 5.59 -0.20 -27.51
C MET A 1 5.27 -1.27 -26.48
N ASN A 2 6.08 -1.40 -25.44
CA ASN A 2 5.75 -2.29 -24.31
C ASN A 2 4.48 -1.75 -23.65
N LYS A 3 3.36 -2.44 -23.83
CA LYS A 3 2.17 -2.14 -23.07
C LYS A 3 2.45 -2.55 -21.63
N GLY A 4 2.31 -1.62 -20.66
CA GLY A 4 2.34 -1.94 -19.24
C GLY A 4 1.27 -2.97 -18.87
N LEU A 5 1.28 -3.46 -17.63
CA LEU A 5 0.25 -4.38 -17.13
C LEU A 5 -1.12 -3.72 -16.98
N HIS A 6 -1.16 -2.40 -16.86
CA HIS A 6 -2.39 -1.66 -16.61
C HIS A 6 -2.54 -0.49 -17.59
N ALA A 7 -3.76 -0.29 -18.11
CA ALA A 7 -4.03 0.76 -19.09
C ALA A 7 -3.66 2.17 -18.61
N ILE A 8 -3.80 2.44 -17.30
CA ILE A 8 -3.46 3.72 -16.69
C ILE A 8 -1.98 4.10 -16.85
N GLU A 9 -1.08 3.14 -17.10
CA GLU A 9 0.34 3.40 -17.31
C GLU A 9 0.63 4.14 -18.63
N CYS A 10 -0.35 4.11 -19.55
CA CYS A 10 -0.28 4.80 -20.85
C CYS A 10 -1.30 5.94 -20.95
N ALA A 11 -2.00 6.28 -19.87
CA ALA A 11 -3.02 7.32 -19.87
C ALA A 11 -2.41 8.71 -20.02
N SER A 12 -3.18 9.62 -20.61
CA SER A 12 -2.84 11.03 -20.69
C SER A 12 -2.83 11.69 -19.30
N ARG A 13 -2.20 12.85 -19.20
CA ARG A 13 -2.20 13.63 -17.95
C ARG A 13 -3.61 13.97 -17.49
N ASP A 14 -4.49 14.32 -18.42
CA ASP A 14 -5.88 14.69 -18.12
C ASP A 14 -6.68 13.49 -17.58
N GLU A 15 -6.53 12.31 -18.16
CA GLU A 15 -7.13 11.07 -17.66
C GLU A 15 -6.63 10.73 -16.24
N ILE A 16 -5.33 10.90 -15.98
CA ILE A 16 -4.74 10.69 -14.65
C ILE A 16 -5.33 11.69 -13.65
N VAL A 17 -5.41 12.99 -14.01
CA VAL A 17 -5.99 14.03 -13.15
C VAL A 17 -7.45 13.75 -12.85
N ALA A 18 -8.24 13.35 -13.84
CA ALA A 18 -9.65 12.98 -13.65
C ALA A 18 -9.79 11.83 -12.64
N LEU A 19 -9.02 10.76 -12.81
CA LEU A 19 -9.01 9.61 -11.91
C LEU A 19 -8.54 9.98 -10.49
N GLN A 20 -7.52 10.81 -10.36
CA GLN A 20 -7.03 11.29 -9.08
C GLN A 20 -8.09 12.14 -8.35
N THR A 21 -8.79 13.00 -9.08
CA THR A 21 -9.86 13.85 -8.53
C THR A 21 -11.02 13.00 -8.01
N GLU A 22 -11.50 12.05 -8.81
CA GLU A 22 -12.56 11.11 -8.42
C GLU A 22 -12.20 10.33 -7.16
N ARG A 23 -11.02 9.72 -7.15
CA ARG A 23 -10.56 8.90 -6.02
C ARG A 23 -10.36 9.71 -4.75
N LEU A 24 -9.83 10.93 -4.87
CA LEU A 24 -9.59 11.79 -3.72
C LEU A 24 -10.91 12.33 -3.16
N GLN A 25 -11.88 12.68 -4.01
CA GLN A 25 -13.23 13.07 -3.58
C GLN A 25 -13.87 11.93 -2.77
N TRP A 26 -13.83 10.70 -3.29
CA TRP A 26 -14.30 9.53 -2.56
C TRP A 26 -13.56 9.34 -1.22
N THR A 27 -12.24 9.46 -1.21
CA THR A 27 -11.42 9.27 -0.02
C THR A 27 -11.77 10.29 1.07
N LEU A 28 -11.91 11.58 0.72
CA LEU A 28 -12.25 12.64 1.67
C LEU A 28 -13.62 12.37 2.33
N HIS A 29 -14.64 12.03 1.53
CA HIS A 29 -15.95 11.67 2.06
C HIS A 29 -15.89 10.42 2.94
N HIS A 30 -15.15 9.41 2.50
CA HIS A 30 -15.04 8.13 3.21
C HIS A 30 -14.39 8.32 4.59
N VAL A 31 -13.26 9.03 4.67
CA VAL A 31 -12.58 9.26 5.96
C VAL A 31 -13.37 10.20 6.87
N TYR A 32 -14.04 11.22 6.31
CA TYR A 32 -14.88 12.12 7.08
C TYR A 32 -16.07 11.41 7.74
N ALA A 33 -16.70 10.50 7.00
CA ALA A 33 -17.85 9.73 7.50
C ALA A 33 -17.48 8.64 8.52
N ASN A 34 -16.29 8.02 8.37
CA ASN A 34 -15.97 6.78 9.07
C ASN A 34 -14.84 6.93 10.12
N VAL A 35 -14.07 8.02 10.10
CA VAL A 35 -12.95 8.23 11.01
C VAL A 35 -13.17 9.50 11.84
N PRO A 36 -13.56 9.39 13.13
CA PRO A 36 -13.84 10.56 13.98
C PRO A 36 -12.70 11.58 14.03
N HIS A 37 -11.45 11.12 13.98
CA HIS A 37 -10.27 11.99 13.94
C HIS A 37 -10.28 12.92 12.71
N TYR A 38 -10.55 12.38 11.51
CA TYR A 38 -10.60 13.19 10.29
C TYR A 38 -11.79 14.16 10.30
N LYS A 39 -12.94 13.70 10.78
CA LYS A 39 -14.10 14.57 10.92
C LYS A 39 -13.76 15.77 11.78
N ALA A 40 -13.26 15.55 13.00
CA ALA A 40 -12.90 16.63 13.92
C ALA A 40 -11.84 17.57 13.35
N LYS A 41 -10.85 17.01 12.64
CA LYS A 41 -9.74 17.78 12.05
C LYS A 41 -10.20 18.66 10.88
N PHE A 42 -11.11 18.16 10.04
CA PHE A 42 -11.69 18.92 8.94
C PHE A 42 -12.62 20.02 9.45
N ASP A 43 -13.49 19.69 10.43
CA ASP A 43 -14.38 20.66 11.06
C ASP A 43 -13.57 21.81 11.72
N ALA A 44 -12.49 21.49 12.42
CA ALA A 44 -11.60 22.47 13.04
C ALA A 44 -10.87 23.36 12.01
N ALA A 45 -10.59 22.83 10.83
CA ALA A 45 -9.98 23.58 9.72
C ALA A 45 -11.02 24.37 8.89
N GLY A 46 -12.32 24.23 9.20
CA GLY A 46 -13.40 24.87 8.45
C GLY A 46 -13.52 24.37 7.02
N VAL A 47 -13.22 23.09 6.77
CA VAL A 47 -13.33 22.46 5.44
C VAL A 47 -14.25 21.24 5.49
N HIS A 48 -14.99 21.02 4.42
CA HIS A 48 -15.84 19.84 4.24
C HIS A 48 -15.42 19.09 2.96
N PRO A 49 -15.61 17.77 2.86
CA PRO A 49 -15.32 17.02 1.63
C PRO A 49 -15.93 17.62 0.36
N ASP A 50 -17.12 18.23 0.45
CA ASP A 50 -17.79 18.91 -0.68
C ASP A 50 -17.07 20.17 -1.16
N ASP A 51 -16.13 20.70 -0.41
CA ASP A 51 -15.28 21.82 -0.82
C ASP A 51 -14.19 21.40 -1.81
N PHE A 52 -13.93 20.10 -1.94
CA PHE A 52 -12.96 19.56 -2.88
C PHE A 52 -13.59 19.38 -4.27
N ARG A 53 -13.11 20.13 -5.24
CA ARG A 53 -13.56 20.10 -6.65
C ARG A 53 -12.42 19.78 -7.62
N SER A 54 -11.20 20.07 -7.21
CA SER A 54 -9.99 19.86 -8.00
C SER A 54 -8.81 19.54 -7.12
N LEU A 55 -7.72 19.03 -7.71
CA LEU A 55 -6.49 18.72 -6.96
C LEU A 55 -5.88 19.96 -6.28
N ALA A 56 -6.13 21.18 -6.78
CA ALA A 56 -5.66 22.40 -6.14
C ALA A 56 -6.31 22.66 -4.77
N ASP A 57 -7.55 22.22 -4.58
CA ASP A 57 -8.27 22.38 -3.32
C ASP A 57 -7.71 21.55 -2.18
N LEU A 58 -6.88 20.53 -2.49
CA LEU A 58 -6.25 19.66 -1.49
C LEU A 58 -5.39 20.47 -0.48
N ALA A 59 -4.84 21.61 -0.91
CA ALA A 59 -4.06 22.50 -0.05
C ALA A 59 -4.86 23.09 1.13
N ARG A 60 -6.19 23.05 1.08
CA ARG A 60 -7.08 23.51 2.16
C ARG A 60 -7.27 22.47 3.26
N PHE A 61 -7.03 21.19 2.95
CA PHE A 61 -7.22 20.07 3.90
C PHE A 61 -6.00 19.89 4.79
N PRO A 62 -6.19 19.64 6.09
CA PRO A 62 -5.09 19.50 7.02
C PRO A 62 -4.29 18.20 6.78
N PHE A 63 -2.98 18.26 7.01
CA PHE A 63 -2.09 17.10 6.91
C PHE A 63 -2.37 16.08 8.02
N THR A 64 -2.15 14.80 7.71
CA THR A 64 -2.04 13.72 8.68
C THR A 64 -0.57 13.56 9.06
N THR A 65 -0.29 13.51 10.35
CA THR A 65 1.06 13.34 10.89
C THR A 65 1.21 11.96 11.53
N LYS A 66 2.45 11.55 11.78
CA LYS A 66 2.73 10.31 12.52
C LYS A 66 2.16 10.35 13.95
N GLN A 67 2.04 11.54 14.54
CA GLN A 67 1.45 11.72 15.86
C GLN A 67 -0.05 11.42 15.83
N ASP A 68 -0.76 11.85 14.80
CA ASP A 68 -2.20 11.53 14.63
C ASP A 68 -2.44 10.01 14.66
N LEU A 69 -1.55 9.23 13.99
CA LEU A 69 -1.64 7.77 14.00
C LEU A 69 -1.38 7.16 15.39
N ARG A 70 -0.46 7.75 16.16
CA ARG A 70 -0.14 7.29 17.52
C ARG A 70 -1.25 7.61 18.53
N ASP A 71 -1.84 8.79 18.41
CA ASP A 71 -2.90 9.26 19.31
C ASP A 71 -4.18 8.43 19.12
N ASN A 72 -4.36 7.89 17.92
CA ASN A 72 -5.51 7.03 17.59
C ASN A 72 -5.17 5.52 17.60
N TYR A 73 -4.04 5.14 18.22
CA TYR A 73 -3.66 3.73 18.38
C TYR A 73 -4.68 2.96 19.25
N PRO A 74 -5.03 1.69 18.95
CA PRO A 74 -4.55 0.94 17.78
C PRO A 74 -5.42 1.07 16.53
N TYR A 75 -6.72 1.34 16.62
CA TYR A 75 -7.69 1.20 15.54
C TYR A 75 -8.46 2.47 15.20
N GLY A 76 -8.22 3.57 15.91
CA GLY A 76 -8.97 4.82 15.75
C GLY A 76 -8.88 5.48 14.38
N MET A 77 -7.94 5.04 13.53
CA MET A 77 -7.80 5.51 12.15
C MET A 77 -8.39 4.55 11.10
N PHE A 78 -9.03 3.45 11.53
CA PHE A 78 -9.67 2.54 10.59
C PHE A 78 -10.96 3.14 10.04
N ALA A 79 -11.08 3.18 8.72
CA ALA A 79 -12.24 3.72 8.02
C ALA A 79 -13.28 2.65 7.67
N VAL A 80 -13.09 1.43 8.14
CA VAL A 80 -14.00 0.30 7.99
C VAL A 80 -14.16 -0.44 9.32
N PRO A 81 -15.26 -1.18 9.54
CA PRO A 81 -15.40 -2.07 10.68
C PRO A 81 -14.26 -3.09 10.76
N ARG A 82 -13.81 -3.42 11.98
CA ARG A 82 -12.68 -4.33 12.20
C ARG A 82 -12.85 -5.71 11.54
N GLU A 83 -14.07 -6.16 11.41
CA GLU A 83 -14.45 -7.44 10.78
C GLU A 83 -14.13 -7.49 9.29
N GLN A 84 -13.96 -6.34 8.65
CA GLN A 84 -13.53 -6.23 7.24
C GLN A 84 -12.01 -6.18 7.08
N VAL A 85 -11.27 -6.06 8.19
CA VAL A 85 -9.81 -6.01 8.17
C VAL A 85 -9.26 -7.44 8.21
N VAL A 86 -8.61 -7.86 7.13
CA VAL A 86 -8.04 -9.21 6.96
C VAL A 86 -6.56 -9.29 7.35
N ARG A 87 -5.89 -8.12 7.47
CA ARG A 87 -4.47 -8.06 7.83
C ARG A 87 -4.14 -6.76 8.55
N ILE A 88 -3.21 -6.83 9.49
CA ILE A 88 -2.65 -5.69 10.20
C ILE A 88 -1.15 -5.66 9.97
N HIS A 89 -0.63 -4.48 9.64
CA HIS A 89 0.79 -4.17 9.66
C HIS A 89 1.07 -3.01 10.60
N ALA A 90 2.32 -2.90 11.02
CA ALA A 90 2.75 -1.79 11.85
C ALA A 90 4.23 -1.43 11.60
N SER A 91 4.57 -0.19 11.92
CA SER A 91 5.96 0.24 11.98
C SER A 91 6.68 -0.39 13.18
N SER A 92 8.02 -0.40 13.17
CA SER A 92 8.84 -0.99 14.24
C SER A 92 8.64 -0.35 15.62
N GLY A 93 8.07 0.86 15.70
CA GLY A 93 7.77 1.52 16.97
C GLY A 93 8.99 1.91 17.80
N THR A 94 10.18 2.04 17.21
CA THR A 94 11.45 2.36 17.90
C THR A 94 11.40 3.61 18.77
N THR A 95 10.46 4.51 18.55
CA THR A 95 10.29 5.78 19.28
C THR A 95 8.98 5.86 20.06
N GLY A 96 8.41 4.73 20.48
CA GLY A 96 7.14 4.66 21.22
C GLY A 96 6.13 3.70 20.61
N LYS A 97 4.82 4.01 20.69
CA LYS A 97 3.78 3.16 20.11
C LYS A 97 3.97 3.03 18.59
N PRO A 98 3.84 1.80 18.02
CA PRO A 98 3.89 1.61 16.58
C PRO A 98 2.73 2.33 15.89
N THR A 99 2.91 2.69 14.63
CA THR A 99 1.79 3.09 13.78
C THR A 99 1.17 1.84 13.18
N VAL A 100 -0.11 1.64 13.42
CA VAL A 100 -0.87 0.46 12.98
C VAL A 100 -1.70 0.82 11.77
N VAL A 101 -1.70 -0.05 10.76
CA VAL A 101 -2.53 0.05 9.57
C VAL A 101 -3.26 -1.27 9.33
N GLY A 102 -4.56 -1.19 9.06
CA GLY A 102 -5.39 -2.33 8.70
C GLY A 102 -5.62 -2.37 7.19
N TYR A 103 -5.67 -3.57 6.65
CA TYR A 103 -5.92 -3.82 5.23
C TYR A 103 -7.18 -4.67 5.08
N THR A 104 -8.10 -4.24 4.23
CA THR A 104 -9.18 -5.08 3.71
C THR A 104 -8.64 -6.03 2.65
N GLN A 105 -9.43 -7.01 2.22
CA GLN A 105 -9.05 -7.88 1.10
C GLN A 105 -8.79 -7.07 -0.17
N LYS A 106 -9.60 -6.05 -0.44
CA LYS A 106 -9.41 -5.15 -1.59
C LYS A 106 -8.07 -4.40 -1.52
N ASP A 107 -7.65 -3.98 -0.33
CA ASP A 107 -6.35 -3.32 -0.15
C ASP A 107 -5.19 -4.30 -0.41
N ILE A 108 -5.31 -5.55 0.05
CA ILE A 108 -4.32 -6.60 -0.23
C ILE A 108 -4.21 -6.88 -1.73
N ASP A 109 -5.35 -6.99 -2.42
CA ASP A 109 -5.39 -7.24 -3.87
C ASP A 109 -4.79 -6.06 -4.65
N THR A 110 -5.09 -4.83 -4.24
CA THR A 110 -4.51 -3.60 -4.81
C THR A 110 -3.01 -3.55 -4.59
N TRP A 111 -2.54 -3.87 -3.38
CA TRP A 111 -1.12 -3.91 -3.08
C TRP A 111 -0.36 -4.95 -3.90
N ALA A 112 -0.91 -6.17 -4.01
CA ALA A 112 -0.34 -7.21 -4.86
C ALA A 112 -0.25 -6.76 -6.32
N ASP A 113 -1.29 -6.09 -6.85
CA ASP A 113 -1.30 -5.54 -8.21
C ASP A 113 -0.21 -4.47 -8.42
N LEU A 114 -0.06 -3.54 -7.48
CA LEU A 114 0.98 -2.50 -7.55
C LEU A 114 2.40 -3.07 -7.54
N ILE A 115 2.66 -4.09 -6.72
CA ILE A 115 3.97 -4.76 -6.68
C ILE A 115 4.18 -5.60 -7.95
N ALA A 116 3.18 -6.30 -8.46
CA ALA A 116 3.26 -7.02 -9.73
C ALA A 116 3.65 -6.07 -10.88
N ARG A 117 3.05 -4.89 -10.94
CA ARG A 117 3.39 -3.84 -11.91
C ARG A 117 4.83 -3.35 -11.73
N SER A 118 5.27 -3.17 -10.49
CA SER A 118 6.65 -2.76 -10.20
C SER A 118 7.66 -3.82 -10.66
N ILE A 119 7.42 -5.10 -10.37
CA ILE A 119 8.25 -6.21 -10.82
C ILE A 119 8.28 -6.26 -12.37
N TYR A 120 7.12 -6.13 -13.01
CA TYR A 120 7.04 -6.13 -14.47
C TYR A 120 7.79 -4.95 -15.11
N ALA A 121 7.65 -3.75 -14.54
CA ALA A 121 8.37 -2.55 -15.00
C ALA A 121 9.88 -2.67 -14.85
N SER A 122 10.34 -3.41 -13.83
CA SER A 122 11.76 -3.71 -13.60
C SER A 122 12.32 -4.84 -14.48
N GLY A 123 11.50 -5.45 -15.30
CA GLY A 123 11.94 -6.50 -16.23
C GLY A 123 11.44 -7.91 -15.91
N GLY A 124 10.81 -8.14 -14.76
CA GLY A 124 10.23 -9.43 -14.38
C GLY A 124 9.08 -9.87 -15.29
N ARG A 125 8.92 -11.17 -15.47
CA ARG A 125 7.90 -11.74 -16.35
C ARG A 125 7.20 -12.92 -15.68
N PRO A 126 5.95 -13.25 -16.07
CA PRO A 126 5.31 -14.49 -15.67
C PRO A 126 6.21 -15.70 -15.94
N GLY A 127 6.32 -16.59 -14.97
CA GLY A 127 7.20 -17.76 -15.02
C GLY A 127 8.60 -17.53 -14.43
N ASP A 128 9.00 -16.30 -14.14
CA ASP A 128 10.26 -16.03 -13.43
C ASP A 128 10.21 -16.58 -12.01
N ILE A 129 11.39 -16.89 -11.46
CA ILE A 129 11.56 -17.29 -10.06
C ILE A 129 12.05 -16.07 -9.27
N VAL A 130 11.31 -15.71 -8.23
CA VAL A 130 11.59 -14.55 -7.35
C VAL A 130 12.05 -15.06 -5.98
N HIS A 131 13.28 -14.70 -5.58
CA HIS A 131 13.82 -15.01 -4.26
C HIS A 131 13.56 -13.86 -3.28
N VAL A 132 12.59 -14.03 -2.39
CA VAL A 132 12.23 -13.01 -1.40
C VAL A 132 13.11 -13.15 -0.17
N ALA A 133 14.21 -12.39 -0.16
CA ALA A 133 15.16 -12.29 0.95
C ALA A 133 14.79 -11.22 2.00
N TYR A 134 13.61 -10.64 1.91
CA TYR A 134 13.10 -9.63 2.83
C TYR A 134 12.25 -10.25 3.94
N GLY A 135 12.40 -9.77 5.18
CA GLY A 135 11.72 -10.34 6.36
C GLY A 135 10.19 -10.36 6.23
N TYR A 136 9.61 -11.50 6.57
CA TYR A 136 8.16 -11.65 6.74
C TYR A 136 7.80 -11.31 8.18
N GLY A 137 6.83 -10.42 8.38
CA GLY A 137 6.42 -10.03 9.71
C GLY A 137 5.47 -8.84 9.72
N LEU A 138 5.46 -8.11 10.83
CA LEU A 138 4.55 -6.99 11.04
C LEU A 138 4.82 -5.81 10.08
N PHE A 139 6.05 -5.67 9.60
CA PHE A 139 6.41 -4.70 8.56
C PHE A 139 6.03 -5.21 7.16
N THR A 140 5.87 -4.31 6.19
CA THR A 140 5.17 -4.59 4.93
C THR A 140 5.98 -5.31 3.86
N GLY A 141 7.33 -5.28 3.91
CA GLY A 141 8.19 -5.59 2.76
C GLY A 141 8.07 -7.00 2.20
N GLY A 142 8.30 -8.03 3.03
CA GLY A 142 8.33 -9.43 2.57
C GLY A 142 7.01 -9.91 1.97
N LEU A 143 5.90 -9.65 2.66
CA LEU A 143 4.57 -10.03 2.17
C LEU A 143 4.17 -9.28 0.91
N GLY A 144 4.54 -8.00 0.79
CA GLY A 144 4.28 -7.23 -0.43
C GLY A 144 4.98 -7.84 -1.65
N ALA A 145 6.28 -8.13 -1.54
CA ALA A 145 7.05 -8.77 -2.61
C ALA A 145 6.48 -10.14 -2.98
N HIS A 146 6.15 -10.95 -1.98
CA HIS A 146 5.57 -12.29 -2.16
C HIS A 146 4.28 -12.25 -2.98
N TYR A 147 3.25 -11.57 -2.47
CA TYR A 147 1.95 -11.52 -3.16
C TYR A 147 2.01 -10.83 -4.52
N GLY A 148 2.87 -9.83 -4.68
CA GLY A 148 3.06 -9.18 -5.97
C GLY A 148 3.71 -10.09 -7.00
N ALA A 149 4.69 -10.89 -6.61
CA ALA A 149 5.32 -11.87 -7.49
C ALA A 149 4.32 -12.97 -7.90
N GLU A 150 3.56 -13.53 -6.95
CA GLU A 150 2.50 -14.50 -7.25
C GLU A 150 1.43 -13.91 -8.17
N LYS A 151 1.02 -12.65 -7.93
CA LYS A 151 0.05 -11.94 -8.77
C LYS A 151 0.55 -11.76 -10.20
N LEU A 152 1.85 -11.54 -10.40
CA LEU A 152 2.46 -11.47 -11.72
C LEU A 152 2.52 -12.84 -12.42
N GLY A 153 2.40 -13.94 -11.70
CA GLY A 153 2.55 -15.30 -12.22
C GLY A 153 3.99 -15.83 -12.10
N CYS A 154 4.76 -15.28 -11.16
CA CYS A 154 6.09 -15.78 -10.82
C CYS A 154 6.02 -16.93 -9.80
N THR A 155 7.09 -17.73 -9.74
CA THR A 155 7.32 -18.68 -8.64
C THR A 155 8.07 -17.98 -7.52
N VAL A 156 7.58 -18.08 -6.27
CA VAL A 156 8.21 -17.40 -5.13
C VAL A 156 9.01 -18.37 -4.28
N ILE A 157 10.25 -18.01 -3.95
CA ILE A 157 11.07 -18.65 -2.90
C ILE A 157 10.98 -17.75 -1.66
N PRO A 158 10.16 -18.10 -0.63
CA PRO A 158 9.89 -17.25 0.53
C PRO A 158 10.95 -17.42 1.63
N MET A 159 12.20 -17.12 1.34
CA MET A 159 13.34 -17.38 2.23
C MET A 159 13.33 -16.50 3.49
N SER A 160 12.77 -15.30 3.41
CA SER A 160 12.85 -14.29 4.48
C SER A 160 14.26 -13.71 4.66
N GLY A 161 14.45 -12.85 5.64
CA GLY A 161 15.75 -12.25 5.95
C GLY A 161 16.65 -13.15 6.79
N GLY A 162 17.95 -12.85 6.81
CA GLY A 162 18.96 -13.61 7.57
C GLY A 162 19.45 -14.87 6.87
N GLN A 163 20.15 -15.73 7.59
CA GLN A 163 20.66 -17.05 7.13
C GLN A 163 21.48 -16.96 5.82
N THR A 164 22.48 -16.06 5.76
CA THR A 164 23.22 -15.70 4.54
C THR A 164 23.74 -16.92 3.76
N GLU A 165 24.31 -17.93 4.44
CA GLU A 165 24.85 -19.13 3.79
C GLU A 165 23.74 -19.92 3.06
N LYS A 166 22.59 -20.07 3.70
CA LYS A 166 21.44 -20.75 3.09
C LYS A 166 20.83 -19.94 1.94
N GLN A 167 20.83 -18.61 2.03
CA GLN A 167 20.44 -17.75 0.92
C GLN A 167 21.30 -18.02 -0.30
N VAL A 168 22.63 -17.99 -0.13
CA VAL A 168 23.59 -18.26 -1.20
C VAL A 168 23.39 -19.66 -1.79
N GLN A 169 23.23 -20.69 -0.95
CA GLN A 169 22.95 -22.05 -1.40
C GLN A 169 21.70 -22.11 -2.28
N LEU A 170 20.57 -21.55 -1.81
CA LEU A 170 19.31 -21.58 -2.56
C LEU A 170 19.39 -20.78 -3.88
N ILE A 171 20.13 -19.67 -3.91
CA ILE A 171 20.35 -18.91 -5.13
C ILE A 171 21.16 -19.74 -6.15
N CYS A 172 22.19 -20.44 -5.69
CA CYS A 172 22.98 -21.33 -6.55
C CYS A 172 22.17 -22.51 -7.09
N ASP A 173 21.37 -23.14 -6.22
CA ASP A 173 20.63 -24.35 -6.54
C ASP A 173 19.39 -24.07 -7.41
N LEU A 174 18.62 -23.05 -7.07
CA LEU A 174 17.32 -22.73 -7.68
C LEU A 174 17.41 -21.66 -8.79
N LYS A 175 18.53 -20.95 -8.88
CA LYS A 175 18.83 -19.95 -9.91
C LYS A 175 17.68 -18.95 -10.16
N PRO A 176 17.21 -18.22 -9.14
CA PRO A 176 16.14 -17.26 -9.32
C PRO A 176 16.53 -16.18 -10.34
N ASN A 177 15.52 -15.64 -11.04
CA ASN A 177 15.69 -14.54 -12.00
C ASN A 177 15.72 -13.17 -11.31
N ILE A 178 15.06 -13.08 -10.14
CA ILE A 178 14.85 -11.86 -9.37
C ILE A 178 15.12 -12.15 -7.89
#